data_06e42719ef54ca15f29155edcc4594d8
#
_entry.id   06e42719ef54ca15f29155edcc4594d8
#
_cell.length_a   1.000
_cell.length_b   1.000
_cell.length_c   1.000
_cell.angle_alpha   90.00
_cell.angle_beta   90.00
_cell.angle_gamma   90.00
#
_symmetry.space_group_name_H-M   'P 1'
#
loop_
_entity.id
_entity.type
_entity.pdbx_description
1 polymer ?
#
loop_
_entity_poly.entity_id
_entity_poly.type
_entity_poly.pdbx_seq_one_letter_code
_entity_poly.pdbx_strand_id
1 'polypeptide(L)'
;LAGSRTTNALVTFQKTVGLTADGVVGPATKQAMRGYSSVSFTFTGSGWGHGVGLSQYGSKGLTELGASFCSNTSSCNSTEVVQYYFQGTNVKNLSDMSLSSPDIASSNNALWVGLARNAKSINLTTLPSSSPPVLSICQANLPQTAGVQAFLASRGFDPGVIDGAFGDRTANALRNYQASVGITQSGSIDDETVNKIKSDASSDGPCESVYGPLKIGGGATINIIYSGGSCYLTGHPLLSKVSAGCDIGISWSDGGRIRVGPREHKHGVLKLRSKGVSSGFHVSLAVNIEKYLYGLAEMPSNWNVKALEAQALVGRSYAVYQYLKQNIPSEKTSLDAGLSSSR
;
A
#
# COMPACT_ATOMS: atom_id res chain seq x y z
N LEU A 1 -0.46 -32.14 -0.67
CA LEU A 1 -0.95 -33.52 -0.65
C LEU A 1 -0.64 -34.15 -2.00
N ALA A 2 0.14 -35.26 -2.02
CA ALA A 2 0.40 -36.01 -3.23
C ALA A 2 -0.92 -36.57 -3.77
N GLY A 3 -1.21 -36.36 -5.05
CA GLY A 3 -2.38 -36.94 -5.69
C GLY A 3 -2.25 -38.47 -5.81
N SER A 4 -3.35 -39.15 -6.05
CA SER A 4 -3.41 -40.63 -6.11
C SER A 4 -2.36 -41.26 -7.05
N ARG A 5 -2.04 -40.62 -8.16
CA ARG A 5 -0.99 -41.10 -9.09
C ARG A 5 0.40 -41.05 -8.50
N THR A 6 0.74 -39.97 -7.78
CA THR A 6 2.03 -39.83 -7.09
C THR A 6 2.16 -40.85 -5.96
N THR A 7 1.08 -41.03 -5.18
CA THR A 7 1.04 -42.06 -4.13
C THR A 7 1.24 -43.45 -4.69
N ASN A 8 0.56 -43.79 -5.78
CA ASN A 8 0.72 -45.10 -6.44
C ASN A 8 2.13 -45.30 -6.99
N ALA A 9 2.75 -44.28 -7.58
CA ALA A 9 4.13 -44.35 -8.05
C ALA A 9 5.12 -44.58 -6.89
N LEU A 10 4.89 -43.90 -5.75
CA LEU A 10 5.69 -44.11 -4.53
C LEU A 10 5.52 -45.53 -3.97
N VAL A 11 4.30 -46.01 -3.87
CA VAL A 11 4.01 -47.40 -3.45
C VAL A 11 4.74 -48.40 -4.37
N THR A 12 4.69 -48.19 -5.67
CA THR A 12 5.40 -49.06 -6.64
C THR A 12 6.90 -49.00 -6.42
N PHE A 13 7.50 -47.82 -6.31
CA PHE A 13 8.91 -47.64 -6.02
C PHE A 13 9.31 -48.34 -4.70
N GLN A 14 8.59 -48.07 -3.63
CA GLN A 14 8.87 -48.70 -2.32
C GLN A 14 8.87 -50.22 -2.40
N LYS A 15 7.91 -50.83 -3.11
CA LYS A 15 7.89 -52.26 -3.37
C LYS A 15 9.12 -52.73 -4.10
N THR A 16 9.53 -51.99 -5.15
CA THR A 16 10.70 -52.36 -6.01
C THR A 16 12.01 -52.35 -5.23
N VAL A 17 12.13 -51.46 -4.23
CA VAL A 17 13.34 -51.30 -3.38
C VAL A 17 13.22 -52.03 -2.03
N GLY A 18 12.19 -52.85 -1.83
CA GLY A 18 12.01 -53.66 -0.60
C GLY A 18 11.65 -52.88 0.65
N LEU A 19 11.03 -51.68 0.50
CA LEU A 19 10.54 -50.88 1.62
C LEU A 19 9.06 -51.11 1.88
N THR A 20 8.59 -50.72 3.08
CA THR A 20 7.17 -50.66 3.37
C THR A 20 6.47 -49.73 2.38
N ALA A 21 5.49 -50.28 1.65
CA ALA A 21 4.83 -49.57 0.54
C ALA A 21 3.62 -48.74 1.06
N ASP A 22 3.91 -47.73 1.85
CA ASP A 22 2.93 -46.86 2.50
C ASP A 22 2.56 -45.59 1.65
N GLY A 23 3.27 -45.39 0.56
CA GLY A 23 3.08 -44.21 -0.30
C GLY A 23 3.55 -42.89 0.33
N VAL A 24 4.34 -42.95 1.42
CA VAL A 24 4.88 -41.78 2.13
C VAL A 24 6.39 -41.67 1.88
N VAL A 25 6.87 -40.46 1.62
CA VAL A 25 8.30 -40.19 1.45
C VAL A 25 8.98 -40.01 2.83
N GLY A 26 9.12 -41.14 3.54
CA GLY A 26 9.87 -41.19 4.79
C GLY A 26 11.39 -41.20 4.59
N PRO A 27 12.19 -41.21 5.71
CA PRO A 27 13.66 -41.24 5.62
C PRO A 27 14.22 -42.41 4.81
N ALA A 28 13.69 -43.60 4.99
CA ALA A 28 14.11 -44.81 4.25
C ALA A 28 13.82 -44.67 2.75
N THR A 29 12.65 -44.15 2.38
CA THR A 29 12.28 -43.90 0.99
C THR A 29 13.21 -42.87 0.34
N LYS A 30 13.52 -41.77 1.08
CA LYS A 30 14.49 -40.75 0.62
C LYS A 30 15.87 -41.33 0.41
N GLN A 31 16.36 -42.18 1.31
CA GLN A 31 17.64 -42.82 1.19
C GLN A 31 17.70 -43.76 -0.01
N ALA A 32 16.66 -44.59 -0.22
CA ALA A 32 16.56 -45.46 -1.37
C ALA A 32 16.55 -44.67 -2.69
N MET A 33 15.80 -43.56 -2.77
CA MET A 33 15.79 -42.69 -3.94
C MET A 33 17.17 -42.12 -4.28
N ARG A 34 17.97 -41.76 -3.27
CA ARG A 34 19.36 -41.27 -3.49
C ARG A 34 20.27 -42.30 -4.07
N GLY A 35 20.06 -43.59 -3.80
CA GLY A 35 20.84 -44.70 -4.35
C GLY A 35 20.49 -45.04 -5.80
N TYR A 36 19.38 -44.56 -6.34
CA TYR A 36 18.92 -44.79 -7.69
C TYR A 36 19.26 -43.59 -8.60
N SER A 37 20.53 -43.45 -8.97
CA SER A 37 21.00 -42.35 -9.84
C SER A 37 20.50 -42.44 -11.29
N SER A 38 19.86 -43.54 -11.68
CA SER A 38 19.31 -43.76 -13.03
C SER A 38 17.80 -43.72 -13.13
N VAL A 39 17.08 -43.44 -12.05
CA VAL A 39 15.60 -43.37 -12.04
C VAL A 39 15.15 -41.95 -12.36
N SER A 40 14.52 -41.74 -13.47
CA SER A 40 13.86 -40.52 -13.85
C SER A 40 12.43 -40.53 -13.28
N PHE A 41 12.11 -39.60 -12.40
CA PHE A 41 10.74 -39.38 -11.93
C PHE A 41 10.10 -38.23 -12.70
N THR A 42 9.02 -38.51 -13.41
CA THR A 42 8.23 -37.47 -14.06
C THR A 42 7.04 -37.12 -13.19
N PHE A 43 7.02 -35.91 -12.70
CA PHE A 43 5.85 -35.35 -11.97
C PHE A 43 5.02 -34.55 -12.97
N THR A 44 3.77 -34.97 -13.18
CA THR A 44 2.79 -34.21 -13.96
C THR A 44 1.72 -33.71 -13.02
N GLY A 45 1.46 -32.41 -13.08
CA GLY A 45 0.45 -31.80 -12.25
C GLY A 45 0.08 -30.43 -12.80
N SER A 46 -1.01 -29.89 -12.29
CA SER A 46 -1.40 -28.50 -12.49
C SER A 46 -1.46 -27.82 -11.15
N GLY A 47 -1.11 -26.54 -11.11
CA GLY A 47 -1.12 -25.74 -9.91
C GLY A 47 -1.59 -24.33 -10.20
N TRP A 48 -1.91 -23.60 -9.15
CA TRP A 48 -2.21 -22.18 -9.21
C TRP A 48 -0.89 -21.40 -9.18
N GLY A 49 -0.80 -20.38 -10.03
CA GLY A 49 0.34 -19.48 -10.07
C GLY A 49 0.96 -19.35 -11.47
N HIS A 50 1.87 -18.41 -11.62
CA HIS A 50 2.52 -18.11 -12.90
C HIS A 50 3.60 -19.13 -13.32
N GLY A 51 3.99 -20.08 -12.43
CA GLY A 51 5.01 -21.10 -12.70
C GLY A 51 6.44 -20.57 -12.89
N VAL A 52 6.67 -19.28 -12.64
CA VAL A 52 7.97 -18.60 -12.80
C VAL A 52 8.27 -17.80 -11.52
N GLY A 53 9.44 -18.03 -10.94
CA GLY A 53 9.89 -17.35 -9.73
C GLY A 53 9.74 -18.19 -8.46
N LEU A 54 9.64 -17.54 -7.31
CA LEU A 54 9.62 -18.18 -6.00
C LEU A 54 8.36 -19.03 -5.81
N SER A 55 8.52 -20.33 -5.60
CA SER A 55 7.42 -21.21 -5.22
C SER A 55 7.12 -21.07 -3.73
N GLN A 56 5.89 -20.73 -3.37
CA GLN A 56 5.47 -20.55 -1.97
C GLN A 56 5.63 -21.87 -1.18
N TYR A 57 5.01 -22.96 -1.64
CA TYR A 57 5.13 -24.27 -0.99
C TYR A 57 6.52 -24.89 -1.10
N GLY A 58 7.25 -24.57 -2.19
CA GLY A 58 8.66 -24.96 -2.32
C GLY A 58 9.52 -24.25 -1.27
N SER A 59 9.32 -22.98 -1.05
CA SER A 59 10.01 -22.22 0.01
C SER A 59 9.69 -22.80 1.39
N LYS A 60 8.41 -23.10 1.67
CA LYS A 60 8.01 -23.80 2.89
C LYS A 60 8.74 -25.13 3.05
N GLY A 61 8.75 -25.96 2.02
CA GLY A 61 9.43 -27.25 2.05
C GLY A 61 10.92 -27.12 2.31
N LEU A 62 11.61 -26.21 1.63
CA LEU A 62 13.04 -25.96 1.82
C LEU A 62 13.36 -25.47 3.25
N THR A 63 12.53 -24.63 3.82
CA THR A 63 12.76 -24.11 5.17
C THR A 63 12.36 -25.05 6.30
N GLU A 64 11.49 -26.01 6.06
CA GLU A 64 11.03 -26.99 7.04
C GLU A 64 11.71 -28.36 6.92
N LEU A 65 12.06 -28.77 5.70
CA LEU A 65 12.63 -30.08 5.45
C LEU A 65 14.10 -30.02 5.02
N GLY A 66 14.59 -28.83 4.65
CA GLY A 66 15.94 -28.62 4.15
C GLY A 66 16.22 -29.26 2.79
N ALA A 67 17.46 -29.19 2.38
CA ALA A 67 18.01 -29.84 1.19
C ALA A 67 19.53 -30.00 1.33
N SER A 68 20.13 -30.85 0.48
CA SER A 68 21.56 -31.14 0.54
C SER A 68 22.46 -29.95 0.19
N PHE A 69 21.95 -28.96 -0.51
CA PHE A 69 22.68 -27.74 -0.86
C PHE A 69 22.59 -26.63 0.22
N CYS A 70 21.75 -26.78 1.23
CA CYS A 70 21.62 -25.80 2.29
C CYS A 70 22.74 -25.97 3.32
N SER A 71 23.22 -24.90 3.89
CA SER A 71 24.24 -24.90 4.96
C SER A 71 23.80 -25.75 6.16
N ASN A 72 22.50 -25.78 6.44
CA ASN A 72 21.87 -26.75 7.32
C ASN A 72 20.96 -27.67 6.49
N THR A 73 21.33 -28.93 6.35
CA THR A 73 20.59 -29.90 5.50
C THR A 73 19.15 -30.15 5.96
N SER A 74 18.80 -29.79 7.17
CA SER A 74 17.46 -29.94 7.72
C SER A 74 16.58 -28.69 7.56
N SER A 75 17.17 -27.53 7.21
CA SER A 75 16.43 -26.27 7.07
C SER A 75 17.27 -25.25 6.30
N CYS A 76 16.82 -24.84 5.12
CA CYS A 76 17.45 -23.74 4.39
C CYS A 76 17.14 -22.39 5.03
N ASN A 77 18.07 -21.44 4.94
CA ASN A 77 17.81 -20.05 5.27
C ASN A 77 17.14 -19.32 4.08
N SER A 78 16.68 -18.10 4.33
CA SER A 78 15.95 -17.29 3.33
C SER A 78 16.78 -16.98 2.08
N THR A 79 18.07 -16.73 2.23
CA THR A 79 18.99 -16.48 1.11
C THR A 79 19.18 -17.72 0.24
N GLU A 80 19.38 -18.88 0.85
CA GLU A 80 19.51 -20.14 0.13
C GLU A 80 18.24 -20.51 -0.63
N VAL A 81 17.07 -20.25 -0.05
CA VAL A 81 15.78 -20.40 -0.73
C VAL A 81 15.70 -19.49 -1.94
N VAL A 82 16.05 -18.22 -1.82
CA VAL A 82 16.04 -17.26 -2.95
C VAL A 82 17.02 -17.71 -4.03
N GLN A 83 18.25 -18.09 -3.67
CA GLN A 83 19.28 -18.52 -4.63
C GLN A 83 18.94 -19.84 -5.34
N TYR A 84 18.18 -20.71 -4.70
CA TYR A 84 17.67 -21.93 -5.34
C TYR A 84 16.75 -21.63 -6.52
N TYR A 85 15.83 -20.66 -6.36
CA TYR A 85 14.89 -20.26 -7.40
C TYR A 85 15.49 -19.27 -8.40
N PHE A 86 16.43 -18.46 -7.97
CA PHE A 86 17.09 -17.41 -8.76
C PHE A 86 18.60 -17.66 -8.79
N GLN A 87 18.99 -18.70 -9.54
CA GLN A 87 20.39 -19.14 -9.65
C GLN A 87 21.29 -18.01 -10.18
N GLY A 88 22.51 -17.94 -9.68
CA GLY A 88 23.48 -16.90 -10.05
C GLY A 88 23.22 -15.52 -9.44
N THR A 89 22.23 -15.39 -8.55
CA THR A 89 21.94 -14.14 -7.87
C THR A 89 22.59 -14.08 -6.48
N ASN A 90 22.82 -12.85 -5.98
CA ASN A 90 23.29 -12.60 -4.63
C ASN A 90 22.32 -11.62 -3.93
N VAL A 91 22.01 -11.90 -2.67
CA VAL A 91 21.26 -10.98 -1.83
C VAL A 91 22.21 -9.86 -1.38
N LYS A 92 21.82 -8.60 -1.62
CA LYS A 92 22.55 -7.40 -1.22
C LYS A 92 21.67 -6.50 -0.38
N ASN A 93 22.29 -5.66 0.45
CA ASN A 93 21.56 -4.59 1.10
C ASN A 93 21.16 -3.54 0.06
N LEU A 94 20.02 -2.90 0.28
CA LEU A 94 19.54 -1.83 -0.61
C LEU A 94 20.51 -0.63 -0.61
N SER A 95 21.15 -0.35 0.53
CA SER A 95 22.20 0.67 0.68
C SER A 95 23.45 0.41 -0.17
N ASP A 96 23.73 -0.84 -0.49
CA ASP A 96 24.93 -1.23 -1.25
C ASP A 96 24.69 -1.16 -2.78
N MET A 97 23.45 -0.91 -3.16
CA MET A 97 23.08 -0.72 -4.55
C MET A 97 23.35 0.76 -4.91
N SER A 98 24.25 1.01 -5.86
CA SER A 98 24.46 2.34 -6.44
C SER A 98 23.21 2.76 -7.23
N LEU A 99 22.15 3.06 -6.51
CA LEU A 99 20.94 3.61 -7.10
C LEU A 99 21.21 5.07 -7.38
N SER A 100 21.34 5.44 -8.66
CA SER A 100 21.45 6.83 -9.13
C SER A 100 20.15 7.63 -8.91
N SER A 101 19.17 7.04 -8.30
CA SER A 101 17.87 7.59 -7.94
C SER A 101 17.73 7.76 -6.43
N PRO A 102 16.89 8.69 -5.98
CA PRO A 102 16.65 8.90 -4.56
C PRO A 102 16.32 7.59 -3.85
N ASP A 103 16.87 7.42 -2.67
CA ASP A 103 16.74 6.26 -1.83
C ASP A 103 15.28 5.87 -1.57
N ILE A 104 14.81 4.79 -2.20
CA ILE A 104 13.42 4.30 -2.07
C ILE A 104 13.09 3.89 -0.63
N ALA A 105 14.09 3.67 0.19
CA ALA A 105 13.94 3.40 1.62
C ALA A 105 13.67 4.67 2.43
N SER A 106 13.95 5.85 1.88
CA SER A 106 13.68 7.12 2.57
C SER A 106 12.19 7.47 2.56
N SER A 107 11.75 8.25 3.53
CA SER A 107 10.35 8.70 3.65
C SER A 107 9.89 9.56 2.47
N ASN A 108 10.84 10.15 1.73
CA ASN A 108 10.55 11.07 0.62
C ASN A 108 10.38 10.36 -0.73
N ASN A 109 10.76 9.08 -0.83
CA ASN A 109 10.71 8.30 -2.06
C ASN A 109 9.80 7.09 -1.88
N ALA A 110 8.53 7.32 -2.06
CA ALA A 110 7.51 6.31 -1.90
C ALA A 110 7.37 5.43 -3.16
N LEU A 111 7.07 4.17 -2.94
CA LEU A 111 6.49 3.31 -3.96
C LEU A 111 5.03 3.71 -4.17
N TRP A 112 4.60 3.73 -5.42
CA TRP A 112 3.22 3.99 -5.78
C TRP A 112 2.51 2.67 -6.09
N VAL A 113 1.52 2.32 -5.27
CA VAL A 113 0.73 1.09 -5.39
C VAL A 113 -0.67 1.42 -5.87
N GLY A 114 -1.05 0.93 -7.05
CA GLY A 114 -2.38 1.13 -7.62
C GLY A 114 -3.46 0.40 -6.82
N LEU A 115 -4.49 1.11 -6.39
CA LEU A 115 -5.63 0.54 -5.68
C LEU A 115 -6.87 0.45 -6.57
N ALA A 116 -7.13 1.45 -7.41
CA ALA A 116 -8.27 1.45 -8.33
C ALA A 116 -7.97 2.26 -9.60
N ARG A 117 -8.56 1.83 -10.72
CA ARG A 117 -8.53 2.55 -12.01
C ARG A 117 -9.92 2.98 -12.41
N ASN A 118 -10.03 4.18 -12.99
CA ASN A 118 -11.30 4.72 -13.52
C ASN A 118 -12.44 4.64 -12.50
N ALA A 119 -12.13 4.84 -11.22
CA ALA A 119 -13.14 4.83 -10.17
C ALA A 119 -14.10 6.01 -10.36
N LYS A 120 -15.38 5.75 -10.22
CA LYS A 120 -16.44 6.78 -10.19
C LYS A 120 -16.69 7.28 -8.78
N SER A 121 -16.43 6.42 -7.81
CA SER A 121 -16.53 6.74 -6.40
C SER A 121 -15.60 5.85 -5.59
N ILE A 122 -15.22 6.32 -4.42
CA ILE A 122 -14.51 5.54 -3.42
C ILE A 122 -14.97 5.95 -2.03
N ASN A 123 -15.13 4.95 -1.16
CA ASN A 123 -15.44 5.16 0.24
C ASN A 123 -14.16 4.98 1.04
N LEU A 124 -13.90 5.94 1.92
CA LEU A 124 -12.79 5.92 2.85
C LEU A 124 -13.35 6.00 4.26
N THR A 125 -13.02 5.04 5.10
CA THR A 125 -13.50 4.99 6.49
C THR A 125 -12.31 4.87 7.42
N THR A 126 -12.28 5.70 8.46
CA THR A 126 -11.34 5.52 9.58
C THR A 126 -11.77 4.35 10.44
N LEU A 127 -10.83 3.49 10.80
CA LEU A 127 -11.13 2.31 11.59
C LEU A 127 -11.00 2.59 13.08
N PRO A 128 -11.82 1.94 13.93
CA PRO A 128 -11.74 2.08 15.37
C PRO A 128 -10.34 1.72 15.88
N SER A 129 -9.81 2.54 16.77
CA SER A 129 -8.57 2.31 17.52
C SER A 129 -8.66 3.09 18.84
N SER A 130 -7.71 2.83 19.75
CA SER A 130 -7.61 3.62 21.00
C SER A 130 -7.47 5.12 20.76
N SER A 131 -6.85 5.49 19.63
CA SER A 131 -6.80 6.86 19.09
C SER A 131 -7.26 6.82 17.64
N PRO A 132 -8.53 7.10 17.36
CA PRO A 132 -9.04 7.13 15.99
C PRO A 132 -8.23 8.10 15.12
N PRO A 133 -7.83 7.72 13.91
CA PRO A 133 -6.96 8.55 13.10
C PRO A 133 -7.66 9.81 12.62
N VAL A 134 -6.96 10.93 12.69
CA VAL A 134 -7.36 12.18 12.03
C VAL A 134 -6.95 12.07 10.56
N LEU A 135 -7.90 12.25 9.66
CA LEU A 135 -7.66 12.38 8.24
C LEU A 135 -7.22 13.81 7.91
N SER A 136 -6.16 13.92 7.12
CA SER A 136 -5.71 15.18 6.53
C SER A 136 -5.91 15.09 5.02
N ILE A 137 -6.88 15.85 4.50
CA ILE A 137 -7.26 15.84 3.09
C ILE A 137 -6.70 17.09 2.43
N CYS A 138 -5.76 16.90 1.54
CA CYS A 138 -5.13 17.96 0.78
C CYS A 138 -5.70 18.01 -0.63
N GLN A 139 -6.18 19.18 -1.05
CA GLN A 139 -6.79 19.41 -2.35
C GLN A 139 -6.17 20.64 -3.00
N ALA A 140 -5.55 20.46 -4.15
CA ALA A 140 -4.88 21.54 -4.87
C ALA A 140 -5.81 22.69 -5.31
N ASN A 141 -7.07 22.39 -5.62
CA ASN A 141 -8.00 23.30 -6.29
C ASN A 141 -9.33 23.51 -5.53
N LEU A 142 -9.26 23.73 -4.21
CA LEU A 142 -10.45 24.16 -3.48
C LEU A 142 -10.86 25.58 -3.89
N PRO A 143 -12.15 25.86 -4.14
CA PRO A 143 -12.66 27.22 -4.24
C PRO A 143 -12.27 28.02 -2.98
N GLN A 144 -11.97 29.32 -3.13
CA GLN A 144 -11.46 30.14 -2.05
C GLN A 144 -12.29 30.04 -0.76
N THR A 145 -13.60 30.20 -0.84
CA THR A 145 -14.47 30.11 0.32
C THR A 145 -14.43 28.74 0.98
N ALA A 146 -14.49 27.66 0.19
CA ALA A 146 -14.38 26.30 0.73
C ALA A 146 -13.02 26.03 1.38
N GLY A 147 -11.93 26.57 0.81
CA GLY A 147 -10.59 26.50 1.39
C GLY A 147 -10.50 27.23 2.74
N VAL A 148 -11.07 28.41 2.82
CA VAL A 148 -11.15 29.19 4.08
C VAL A 148 -12.01 28.46 5.12
N GLN A 149 -13.19 27.94 4.74
CA GLN A 149 -14.01 27.13 5.64
C GLN A 149 -13.25 25.91 6.16
N ALA A 150 -12.54 25.17 5.28
CA ALA A 150 -11.71 24.02 5.67
C ALA A 150 -10.60 24.39 6.66
N PHE A 151 -9.90 25.50 6.41
CA PHE A 151 -8.90 26.04 7.31
C PHE A 151 -9.48 26.38 8.68
N LEU A 152 -10.57 27.15 8.73
CA LEU A 152 -11.25 27.55 9.98
C LEU A 152 -11.67 26.32 10.80
N ALA A 153 -12.31 25.35 10.15
CA ALA A 153 -12.70 24.10 10.81
C ALA A 153 -11.49 23.33 11.38
N SER A 154 -10.38 23.31 10.66
CA SER A 154 -9.14 22.65 11.10
C SER A 154 -8.49 23.31 12.33
N ARG A 155 -8.79 24.58 12.56
CA ARG A 155 -8.30 25.40 13.68
C ARG A 155 -9.29 25.48 14.84
N GLY A 156 -10.43 24.78 14.75
CA GLY A 156 -11.47 24.76 15.80
C GLY A 156 -12.45 25.93 15.74
N PHE A 157 -12.39 26.77 14.71
CA PHE A 157 -13.42 27.76 14.42
C PHE A 157 -14.54 27.11 13.64
N ASP A 158 -15.79 27.33 14.01
CA ASP A 158 -16.94 26.69 13.37
C ASP A 158 -17.49 27.53 12.20
N PRO A 159 -17.07 27.26 10.94
CA PRO A 159 -17.59 27.95 9.77
C PRO A 159 -18.96 27.44 9.31
N GLY A 160 -19.50 26.42 9.96
CA GLY A 160 -20.60 25.60 9.46
C GLY A 160 -20.13 24.50 8.54
N VAL A 161 -20.99 24.15 7.59
CA VAL A 161 -20.71 23.15 6.56
C VAL A 161 -19.73 23.73 5.55
N ILE A 162 -18.75 22.92 5.14
CA ILE A 162 -17.80 23.28 4.08
C ILE A 162 -18.51 23.04 2.75
N ASP A 163 -19.09 24.06 2.19
CA ASP A 163 -19.90 24.02 0.94
C ASP A 163 -19.45 25.04 -0.10
N GLY A 164 -18.52 25.93 0.27
CA GLY A 164 -18.05 27.02 -0.58
C GLY A 164 -19.00 28.23 -0.61
N ALA A 165 -20.10 28.20 0.14
CA ALA A 165 -21.01 29.33 0.27
C ALA A 165 -20.62 30.21 1.48
N PHE A 166 -20.51 31.50 1.28
CA PHE A 166 -20.18 32.44 2.35
C PHE A 166 -21.45 32.88 3.10
N GLY A 167 -21.61 32.43 4.33
CA GLY A 167 -22.76 32.77 5.18
C GLY A 167 -22.32 33.31 6.53
N ASP A 168 -23.30 33.62 7.38
CA ASP A 168 -23.09 34.25 8.72
C ASP A 168 -22.18 33.41 9.62
N ARG A 169 -22.28 32.07 9.58
CA ARG A 169 -21.40 31.19 10.36
C ARG A 169 -19.96 31.33 9.92
N THR A 170 -19.71 31.35 8.60
CA THR A 170 -18.38 31.58 8.05
C THR A 170 -17.83 32.95 8.44
N ALA A 171 -18.65 34.00 8.33
CA ALA A 171 -18.27 35.35 8.74
C ALA A 171 -17.89 35.44 10.22
N ASN A 172 -18.68 34.80 11.09
CA ASN A 172 -18.42 34.77 12.53
C ASN A 172 -17.16 33.98 12.88
N ALA A 173 -16.96 32.83 12.23
CA ALA A 173 -15.73 32.04 12.38
C ALA A 173 -14.49 32.83 11.94
N LEU A 174 -14.60 33.59 10.82
CA LEU A 174 -13.53 34.50 10.40
C LEU A 174 -13.23 35.58 11.42
N ARG A 175 -14.23 36.27 11.96
CA ARG A 175 -14.02 37.28 13.03
C ARG A 175 -13.29 36.70 14.24
N ASN A 176 -13.69 35.49 14.66
CA ASN A 176 -13.05 34.84 15.78
C ASN A 176 -11.59 34.46 15.47
N TYR A 177 -11.32 33.94 14.25
CA TYR A 177 -9.97 33.69 13.81
C TYR A 177 -9.14 34.99 13.73
N GLN A 178 -9.64 36.03 13.06
CA GLN A 178 -9.00 37.33 12.92
C GLN A 178 -8.64 37.91 14.29
N ALA A 179 -9.56 37.83 15.25
CA ALA A 179 -9.31 38.23 16.64
C ALA A 179 -8.18 37.41 17.28
N SER A 180 -8.15 36.10 17.05
CA SER A 180 -7.16 35.22 17.66
C SER A 180 -5.75 35.46 17.16
N VAL A 181 -5.60 35.98 15.94
CA VAL A 181 -4.29 36.26 15.29
C VAL A 181 -3.96 37.76 15.25
N GLY A 182 -4.79 38.61 15.84
CA GLY A 182 -4.53 40.05 16.01
C GLY A 182 -4.61 40.90 14.73
N ILE A 183 -5.47 40.50 13.79
CA ILE A 183 -5.74 41.28 12.56
C ILE A 183 -7.13 41.91 12.58
N THR A 184 -7.44 42.75 11.59
CA THR A 184 -8.74 43.43 11.47
C THR A 184 -9.89 42.42 11.45
N GLN A 185 -10.86 42.57 12.39
CA GLN A 185 -12.01 41.69 12.54
C GLN A 185 -13.13 42.04 11.54
N SER A 186 -12.80 42.01 10.25
CA SER A 186 -13.76 42.37 9.19
C SER A 186 -14.86 41.31 9.01
N GLY A 187 -14.57 40.06 9.36
CA GLY A 187 -15.41 38.90 9.06
C GLY A 187 -15.51 38.59 7.56
N SER A 188 -14.59 39.13 6.77
CA SER A 188 -14.53 38.99 5.30
C SER A 188 -13.27 38.24 4.86
N ILE A 189 -13.32 37.65 3.70
CA ILE A 189 -12.17 37.05 3.02
C ILE A 189 -11.43 38.15 2.27
N ASP A 190 -10.75 39.04 3.02
CA ASP A 190 -9.91 40.10 2.49
C ASP A 190 -8.45 39.63 2.35
N ASP A 191 -7.62 40.44 1.70
CA ASP A 191 -6.21 40.10 1.42
C ASP A 191 -5.39 39.92 2.70
N GLU A 192 -5.65 40.72 3.75
CA GLU A 192 -4.98 40.59 5.05
C GLU A 192 -5.27 39.20 5.65
N THR A 193 -6.56 38.84 5.67
CA THR A 193 -7.03 37.53 6.17
C THR A 193 -6.47 36.37 5.35
N VAL A 194 -6.53 36.46 4.02
CA VAL A 194 -6.01 35.40 3.13
C VAL A 194 -4.50 35.20 3.30
N ASN A 195 -3.73 36.28 3.39
CA ASN A 195 -2.29 36.19 3.59
C ASN A 195 -1.94 35.59 4.94
N LYS A 196 -2.68 35.94 5.99
CA LYS A 196 -2.49 35.37 7.32
C LYS A 196 -2.85 33.86 7.32
N ILE A 197 -3.96 33.47 6.71
CA ILE A 197 -4.36 32.06 6.55
C ILE A 197 -3.27 31.26 5.82
N LYS A 198 -2.74 31.77 4.69
CA LYS A 198 -1.66 31.10 3.96
C LYS A 198 -0.40 30.90 4.80
N SER A 199 -0.01 31.92 5.54
CA SER A 199 1.11 31.85 6.47
C SER A 199 0.90 30.78 7.54
N ASP A 200 -0.25 30.77 8.18
CA ASP A 200 -0.55 29.82 9.25
C ASP A 200 -0.74 28.39 8.72
N ALA A 201 -1.31 28.23 7.52
CA ALA A 201 -1.48 26.95 6.85
C ALA A 201 -0.15 26.29 6.44
N SER A 202 0.88 27.07 6.12
CA SER A 202 2.19 26.56 5.74
C SER A 202 2.85 25.70 6.83
N SER A 203 2.46 25.89 8.09
CA SER A 203 2.93 25.09 9.23
C SER A 203 2.29 23.71 9.33
N ASP A 204 1.20 23.41 8.61
CA ASP A 204 0.47 22.14 8.69
C ASP A 204 1.10 20.98 7.92
N GLY A 205 2.25 21.21 7.32
CA GLY A 205 2.99 20.24 6.51
C GLY A 205 2.70 20.36 5.01
N PRO A 206 3.30 19.49 4.18
CA PRO A 206 3.21 19.60 2.74
C PRO A 206 1.78 19.34 2.26
N CYS A 207 1.15 20.39 1.76
CA CYS A 207 -0.16 20.35 1.10
C CYS A 207 -0.13 21.28 -0.12
N GLU A 208 -0.67 20.82 -1.24
CA GLU A 208 -0.74 21.64 -2.46
C GLU A 208 -1.80 22.76 -2.34
N SER A 209 -2.69 22.67 -1.35
CA SER A 209 -3.64 23.73 -1.02
C SER A 209 -2.96 24.85 -0.23
N VAL A 210 -3.13 26.08 -0.68
CA VAL A 210 -2.67 27.28 0.05
C VAL A 210 -3.40 27.50 1.38
N TYR A 211 -4.50 26.81 1.59
CA TYR A 211 -5.31 26.83 2.82
C TYR A 211 -4.98 25.69 3.79
N GLY A 212 -3.96 24.86 3.48
CA GLY A 212 -3.60 23.68 4.26
C GLY A 212 -4.58 22.50 4.06
N PRO A 213 -4.39 21.42 4.81
CA PRO A 213 -5.27 20.26 4.74
C PRO A 213 -6.57 20.48 5.51
N LEU A 214 -7.66 19.92 4.96
CA LEU A 214 -8.88 19.73 5.74
C LEU A 214 -8.66 18.57 6.73
N LYS A 215 -8.76 18.82 8.02
CA LYS A 215 -8.63 17.81 9.09
C LYS A 215 -10.00 17.30 9.51
N ILE A 216 -10.19 15.97 9.45
CA ILE A 216 -11.44 15.32 9.87
C ILE A 216 -11.10 14.28 10.93
N GLY A 217 -11.75 14.41 12.09
CA GLY A 217 -11.54 13.52 13.23
C GLY A 217 -11.98 12.08 12.99
N GLY A 218 -11.56 11.18 13.86
CA GLY A 218 -11.81 9.75 13.77
C GLY A 218 -13.29 9.35 13.79
N GLY A 219 -13.59 8.15 13.32
CA GLY A 219 -14.94 7.63 13.12
C GLY A 219 -15.61 8.11 11.84
N ALA A 220 -14.88 8.87 11.00
CA ALA A 220 -15.42 9.45 9.77
C ALA A 220 -15.50 8.42 8.63
N THR A 221 -16.57 8.50 7.86
CA THR A 221 -16.66 7.93 6.52
C THR A 221 -16.78 9.07 5.52
N ILE A 222 -15.90 9.07 4.52
CA ILE A 222 -15.89 10.06 3.45
C ILE A 222 -16.13 9.34 2.14
N ASN A 223 -17.03 9.88 1.33
CA ASN A 223 -17.27 9.42 -0.02
C ASN A 223 -16.67 10.45 -0.99
N ILE A 224 -15.84 9.97 -1.91
CA ILE A 224 -15.29 10.78 -2.99
C ILE A 224 -15.96 10.31 -4.28
N ILE A 225 -16.66 11.22 -4.94
CA ILE A 225 -17.52 10.92 -6.09
C ILE A 225 -17.05 11.76 -7.28
N TYR A 226 -16.85 11.12 -8.43
CA TYR A 226 -16.57 11.80 -9.70
C TYR A 226 -17.87 12.11 -10.44
N SER A 227 -18.07 13.37 -10.82
CA SER A 227 -19.21 13.81 -11.60
C SER A 227 -18.84 15.06 -12.41
N GLY A 228 -19.20 15.09 -13.69
CA GLY A 228 -19.00 16.28 -14.54
C GLY A 228 -17.56 16.78 -14.65
N GLY A 229 -16.56 15.90 -14.61
CA GLY A 229 -15.14 16.29 -14.68
C GLY A 229 -14.52 16.68 -13.33
N SER A 230 -15.31 16.72 -12.27
CA SER A 230 -14.88 17.11 -10.92
C SER A 230 -15.08 16.00 -9.90
N CYS A 231 -14.30 16.02 -8.84
CA CYS A 231 -14.51 15.18 -7.67
C CYS A 231 -15.21 15.96 -6.56
N TYR A 232 -16.07 15.27 -5.83
CA TYR A 232 -16.85 15.82 -4.73
C TYR A 232 -16.62 15.01 -3.47
N LEU A 233 -16.43 15.69 -2.34
CA LEU A 233 -16.34 15.09 -1.01
C LEU A 233 -17.71 15.16 -0.35
N THR A 234 -18.17 14.03 0.18
CA THR A 234 -19.44 13.90 0.92
C THR A 234 -19.32 12.89 2.05
N GLY A 235 -20.40 12.66 2.79
CA GLY A 235 -20.48 11.57 3.80
C GLY A 235 -20.03 11.96 5.20
N HIS A 236 -19.57 13.17 5.42
CA HIS A 236 -19.26 13.70 6.75
C HIS A 236 -20.09 14.95 7.03
N PRO A 237 -20.55 15.20 8.28
CA PRO A 237 -21.38 16.37 8.61
C PRO A 237 -20.78 17.72 8.23
N LEU A 238 -19.44 17.84 8.20
CA LEU A 238 -18.73 19.04 7.75
C LEU A 238 -18.68 19.19 6.23
N LEU A 239 -19.09 18.18 5.45
CA LEU A 239 -18.93 18.16 3.99
C LEU A 239 -20.30 18.15 3.30
N SER A 240 -20.60 19.18 2.54
CA SER A 240 -21.78 19.20 1.68
C SER A 240 -21.38 19.30 0.21
N LYS A 241 -21.09 18.15 -0.39
CA LYS A 241 -20.78 18.02 -1.83
C LYS A 241 -19.75 19.08 -2.31
N VAL A 242 -18.68 19.25 -1.53
CA VAL A 242 -17.62 20.21 -1.87
C VAL A 242 -16.98 19.80 -3.17
N SER A 243 -17.06 20.67 -4.19
CA SER A 243 -16.34 20.48 -5.44
C SER A 243 -14.85 20.66 -5.18
N ALA A 244 -14.09 19.64 -5.53
CA ALA A 244 -12.65 19.66 -5.48
C ALA A 244 -12.15 19.14 -6.82
N GLY A 245 -11.10 19.67 -7.35
CA GLY A 245 -10.42 18.99 -8.44
C GLY A 245 -10.13 17.53 -8.06
N CYS A 246 -9.98 16.65 -9.04
CA CYS A 246 -9.64 15.24 -8.74
C CYS A 246 -8.14 15.02 -8.50
N ASP A 247 -7.44 16.00 -7.97
CA ASP A 247 -6.07 15.86 -7.43
C ASP A 247 -6.12 16.03 -5.92
N ILE A 248 -6.27 14.90 -5.23
CA ILE A 248 -6.53 14.84 -3.80
C ILE A 248 -5.48 13.96 -3.14
N GLY A 249 -4.76 14.51 -2.17
CA GLY A 249 -3.90 13.76 -1.26
C GLY A 249 -4.62 13.50 0.06
N ILE A 250 -4.57 12.27 0.57
CA ILE A 250 -5.15 11.94 1.88
C ILE A 250 -4.11 11.20 2.71
N SER A 251 -3.75 11.79 3.83
CA SER A 251 -2.93 11.15 4.87
C SER A 251 -3.74 10.96 6.14
N TRP A 252 -3.22 10.19 7.05
CA TRP A 252 -3.83 9.96 8.37
C TRP A 252 -2.77 9.89 9.45
N SER A 253 -3.17 10.18 10.68
CA SER A 253 -2.26 10.22 11.82
C SER A 253 -1.64 8.84 12.09
N ASP A 254 -0.42 8.85 12.62
CA ASP A 254 0.34 7.64 12.95
C ASP A 254 -0.41 6.71 13.91
N GLY A 255 -0.25 5.41 13.68
CA GLY A 255 -0.91 4.36 14.45
C GLY A 255 -2.35 4.07 14.02
N GLY A 256 -2.97 4.97 13.24
CA GLY A 256 -4.31 4.77 12.71
C GLY A 256 -4.39 3.83 11.53
N ARG A 257 -5.59 3.34 11.24
CA ARG A 257 -5.90 2.55 10.06
C ARG A 257 -7.10 3.15 9.33
N ILE A 258 -7.05 3.07 8.00
CA ILE A 258 -8.17 3.44 7.15
C ILE A 258 -8.58 2.24 6.30
N ARG A 259 -9.85 2.20 5.92
CA ARG A 259 -10.37 1.27 4.92
C ARG A 259 -10.68 2.04 3.64
N VAL A 260 -10.15 1.54 2.53
CA VAL A 260 -10.37 2.08 1.19
C VAL A 260 -11.00 0.98 0.35
N GLY A 261 -12.28 1.10 0.05
CA GLY A 261 -13.05 0.00 -0.52
C GLY A 261 -12.99 -1.24 0.39
N PRO A 262 -12.59 -2.42 -0.11
CA PRO A 262 -12.54 -3.64 0.70
C PRO A 262 -11.26 -3.80 1.55
N ARG A 263 -10.27 -2.91 1.40
CA ARG A 263 -8.92 -3.10 1.97
C ARG A 263 -8.59 -2.12 3.07
N GLU A 264 -7.84 -2.58 4.05
CA GLU A 264 -7.33 -1.78 5.15
C GLU A 264 -5.87 -1.38 4.91
N HIS A 265 -5.55 -0.13 5.26
CA HIS A 265 -4.21 0.42 5.14
C HIS A 265 -3.80 1.07 6.46
N LYS A 266 -2.60 0.72 6.91
CA LYS A 266 -1.99 1.29 8.12
C LYS A 266 -0.97 2.38 7.78
N HIS A 267 -0.35 2.29 6.63
CA HIS A 267 0.76 3.15 6.23
C HIS A 267 0.55 3.71 4.83
N GLY A 268 1.08 4.90 4.59
CA GLY A 268 1.12 5.53 3.29
C GLY A 268 0.29 6.80 3.18
N VAL A 269 0.22 7.34 1.98
CA VAL A 269 -0.60 8.50 1.61
C VAL A 269 -1.38 8.12 0.37
N LEU A 270 -2.70 8.30 0.39
CA LEU A 270 -3.51 8.11 -0.80
C LEU A 270 -3.37 9.31 -1.73
N LYS A 271 -3.29 9.03 -3.03
CA LYS A 271 -3.41 10.02 -4.09
C LYS A 271 -4.52 9.62 -5.04
N LEU A 272 -5.41 10.56 -5.31
CA LEU A 272 -6.49 10.42 -6.27
C LEU A 272 -6.22 11.41 -7.39
N ARG A 273 -6.21 10.94 -8.65
CA ARG A 273 -5.94 11.77 -9.83
C ARG A 273 -6.84 11.41 -11.00
N SER A 274 -7.38 12.42 -11.67
CA SER A 274 -8.18 12.26 -12.90
C SER A 274 -7.36 12.47 -14.18
N LYS A 275 -6.12 12.95 -14.10
CA LYS A 275 -5.26 13.16 -15.26
C LYS A 275 -5.03 11.85 -16.03
N GLY A 276 -5.30 11.85 -17.33
CA GLY A 276 -5.17 10.65 -18.16
C GLY A 276 -6.36 9.68 -18.09
N VAL A 277 -7.46 10.07 -17.45
CA VAL A 277 -8.69 9.27 -17.32
C VAL A 277 -9.82 9.93 -18.07
N SER A 278 -10.46 9.21 -18.99
CA SER A 278 -11.59 9.72 -19.76
C SER A 278 -12.85 9.92 -18.90
N SER A 279 -12.98 9.18 -17.82
CA SER A 279 -14.17 9.25 -16.97
C SER A 279 -13.92 8.64 -15.59
N GLY A 280 -13.56 9.44 -14.58
CA GLY A 280 -13.29 8.96 -13.23
C GLY A 280 -11.92 9.41 -12.71
N PHE A 281 -11.40 8.70 -11.73
CA PHE A 281 -10.08 8.95 -11.15
C PHE A 281 -9.34 7.65 -10.86
N HIS A 282 -8.02 7.74 -10.83
CA HIS A 282 -7.15 6.70 -10.31
C HIS A 282 -6.96 6.89 -8.82
N VAL A 283 -6.84 5.79 -8.10
CA VAL A 283 -6.48 5.77 -6.68
C VAL A 283 -5.19 4.99 -6.52
N SER A 284 -4.21 5.62 -5.91
CA SER A 284 -2.92 5.01 -5.60
C SER A 284 -2.51 5.30 -4.16
N LEU A 285 -1.69 4.41 -3.61
CA LEU A 285 -1.09 4.52 -2.29
C LEU A 285 0.40 4.75 -2.45
N ALA A 286 0.88 5.89 -1.98
CA ALA A 286 2.31 6.15 -1.83
C ALA A 286 2.76 5.56 -0.50
N VAL A 287 3.70 4.63 -0.51
CA VAL A 287 4.15 3.92 0.69
C VAL A 287 5.65 3.66 0.64
N ASN A 288 6.32 3.75 1.78
CA ASN A 288 7.72 3.36 1.90
C ASN A 288 7.89 1.85 1.60
N ILE A 289 9.02 1.45 0.99
CA ILE A 289 9.26 0.07 0.55
C ILE A 289 9.14 -0.94 1.71
N GLU A 290 9.65 -0.62 2.89
CA GLU A 290 9.58 -1.53 4.03
C GLU A 290 8.14 -1.67 4.56
N LYS A 291 7.35 -0.60 4.48
CA LYS A 291 5.91 -0.63 4.82
C LYS A 291 5.08 -1.33 3.74
N TYR A 292 5.49 -1.25 2.46
CA TYR A 292 4.90 -2.03 1.38
C TYR A 292 5.01 -3.53 1.63
N LEU A 293 6.17 -4.00 2.12
CA LEU A 293 6.41 -5.42 2.39
C LEU A 293 5.47 -5.99 3.45
N TYR A 294 4.99 -5.18 4.40
CA TYR A 294 3.99 -5.63 5.39
C TYR A 294 2.63 -5.97 4.75
N GLY A 295 2.37 -5.52 3.54
CA GLY A 295 1.17 -5.83 2.77
C GLY A 295 1.27 -7.08 1.90
N LEU A 296 2.44 -7.72 1.84
CA LEU A 296 2.63 -8.96 1.10
C LEU A 296 1.97 -10.12 1.87
N ALA A 297 0.87 -10.62 1.36
CA ALA A 297 0.06 -11.66 2.00
C ALA A 297 -0.08 -12.92 1.12
N GLU A 298 0.93 -13.19 0.30
CA GLU A 298 0.93 -14.35 -0.59
C GLU A 298 1.22 -15.66 0.13
N MET A 299 1.98 -15.59 1.24
CA MET A 299 2.23 -16.74 2.13
C MET A 299 1.48 -16.55 3.45
N PRO A 300 0.90 -17.62 4.03
CA PRO A 300 0.29 -17.56 5.35
C PRO A 300 1.28 -17.11 6.43
N SER A 301 0.87 -16.18 7.28
CA SER A 301 1.73 -15.57 8.31
C SER A 301 2.22 -16.54 9.38
N ASN A 302 1.60 -17.71 9.50
CA ASN A 302 2.00 -18.79 10.41
C ASN A 302 3.04 -19.76 9.84
N TRP A 303 3.52 -19.52 8.62
CA TRP A 303 4.60 -20.31 8.04
C TRP A 303 5.96 -19.98 8.67
N ASN A 304 6.96 -20.83 8.39
CA ASN A 304 8.32 -20.60 8.85
C ASN A 304 8.81 -19.20 8.45
N VAL A 305 9.36 -18.46 9.42
CA VAL A 305 9.83 -17.08 9.21
C VAL A 305 10.84 -16.96 8.06
N LYS A 306 11.69 -17.97 7.85
CA LYS A 306 12.65 -17.99 6.74
C LYS A 306 11.99 -18.04 5.36
N ALA A 307 10.81 -18.69 5.24
CA ALA A 307 10.01 -18.67 4.02
C ALA A 307 9.39 -17.28 3.78
N LEU A 308 8.89 -16.64 4.84
CA LEU A 308 8.35 -15.28 4.78
C LEU A 308 9.45 -14.26 4.45
N GLU A 309 10.64 -14.41 5.00
CA GLU A 309 11.82 -13.59 4.66
C GLU A 309 12.22 -13.76 3.19
N ALA A 310 12.22 -14.99 2.67
CA ALA A 310 12.50 -15.23 1.25
C ALA A 310 11.47 -14.53 0.34
N GLN A 311 10.19 -14.58 0.70
CA GLN A 311 9.14 -13.83 0.00
C GLN A 311 9.39 -12.32 0.05
N ALA A 312 9.75 -11.79 1.22
CA ALA A 312 10.03 -10.36 1.39
C ALA A 312 11.23 -9.91 0.55
N LEU A 313 12.31 -10.71 0.47
CA LEU A 313 13.48 -10.44 -0.37
C LEU A 313 13.11 -10.36 -1.85
N VAL A 314 12.31 -11.31 -2.34
CA VAL A 314 11.85 -11.33 -3.73
C VAL A 314 10.87 -10.18 -4.01
N GLY A 315 9.92 -9.94 -3.11
CA GLY A 315 8.96 -8.83 -3.21
C GLY A 315 9.64 -7.47 -3.22
N ARG A 316 10.66 -7.26 -2.37
CA ARG A 316 11.49 -6.04 -2.37
C ARG A 316 12.22 -5.87 -3.70
N SER A 317 12.87 -6.93 -4.19
CA SER A 317 13.61 -6.90 -5.45
C SER A 317 12.71 -6.56 -6.62
N TYR A 318 11.51 -7.15 -6.67
CA TYR A 318 10.51 -6.84 -7.69
C TYR A 318 10.03 -5.37 -7.61
N ALA A 319 9.73 -4.87 -6.43
CA ALA A 319 9.30 -3.49 -6.23
C ALA A 319 10.38 -2.48 -6.66
N VAL A 320 11.65 -2.73 -6.28
CA VAL A 320 12.80 -1.91 -6.71
C VAL A 320 12.96 -1.96 -8.23
N TYR A 321 12.88 -3.16 -8.82
CA TYR A 321 12.98 -3.31 -10.28
C TYR A 321 11.90 -2.51 -11.02
N GLN A 322 10.65 -2.60 -10.57
CA GLN A 322 9.55 -1.85 -11.18
C GLN A 322 9.76 -0.34 -11.03
N TYR A 323 10.19 0.11 -9.86
CA TYR A 323 10.50 1.51 -9.62
C TYR A 323 11.59 2.04 -10.56
N LEU A 324 12.69 1.30 -10.70
CA LEU A 324 13.82 1.71 -11.54
C LEU A 324 13.48 1.65 -13.04
N LYS A 325 12.77 0.59 -13.47
CA LYS A 325 12.40 0.40 -14.89
C LYS A 325 11.57 1.54 -15.44
N GLN A 326 10.76 2.16 -14.60
CA GLN A 326 9.76 3.11 -15.06
C GLN A 326 10.21 4.57 -14.97
N ASN A 327 11.42 4.84 -14.43
CA ASN A 327 11.92 6.21 -14.25
C ASN A 327 10.81 7.12 -13.71
N ILE A 328 10.12 6.68 -12.64
CA ILE A 328 8.88 7.29 -12.16
C ILE A 328 9.21 8.66 -11.58
N PRO A 329 8.78 9.77 -12.20
CA PRO A 329 8.68 11.02 -11.48
C PRO A 329 7.73 10.82 -10.30
N SER A 330 7.98 11.48 -9.18
CA SER A 330 7.17 11.43 -7.96
C SER A 330 5.66 11.72 -8.17
N GLU A 331 5.28 12.15 -9.37
CA GLU A 331 3.92 12.53 -9.77
C GLU A 331 3.14 11.45 -10.52
N LYS A 332 3.77 10.35 -10.96
CA LYS A 332 3.05 9.28 -11.64
C LYS A 332 2.36 8.36 -10.63
N THR A 333 1.19 7.86 -10.99
CA THR A 333 0.50 6.85 -10.19
C THR A 333 1.17 5.49 -10.38
N SER A 334 1.04 4.60 -9.41
CA SER A 334 1.53 3.22 -9.48
C SER A 334 0.92 2.42 -10.63
N LEU A 335 -0.20 2.87 -11.20
CA LEU A 335 -0.78 2.26 -12.39
C LEU A 335 0.13 2.44 -13.60
N ASP A 336 0.83 3.58 -13.68
CA ASP A 336 1.87 3.82 -14.68
C ASP A 336 3.15 3.07 -14.32
N ALA A 337 3.33 2.76 -13.04
CA ALA A 337 4.47 2.04 -12.50
C ALA A 337 4.36 0.52 -12.64
N GLY A 338 3.20 0.00 -13.01
CA GLY A 338 2.96 -1.45 -13.07
C GLY A 338 2.89 -2.15 -11.72
N LEU A 339 2.97 -1.40 -10.61
CA LEU A 339 2.76 -1.93 -9.27
C LEU A 339 1.26 -2.01 -8.97
N SER A 340 0.83 -3.09 -8.38
CA SER A 340 -0.55 -3.28 -7.94
C SER A 340 -0.57 -3.79 -6.49
N SER A 341 -1.65 -3.50 -5.79
CA SER A 341 -1.87 -4.14 -4.50
C SER A 341 -2.07 -5.64 -4.72
N SER A 342 -1.35 -6.49 -4.00
CA SER A 342 -1.64 -7.93 -3.96
C SER A 342 -3.08 -8.18 -3.51
N ARG A 343 -3.68 -9.26 -4.01
CA ARG A 343 -5.07 -9.66 -3.69
C ARG A 343 -5.21 -10.09 -2.25
#